data_4569f81eb3be59d68e1fb98b411b45ad
#
_entry.id   4569f81eb3be59d68e1fb98b411b45ad
#
_cell.length_a   1.000
_cell.length_b   1.000
_cell.length_c   1.000
_cell.angle_alpha   90.00
_cell.angle_beta   90.00
_cell.angle_gamma   90.00
#
_symmetry.space_group_name_H-M   'P 1'
#
loop_
_entity.id
_entity.type
_entity.pdbx_description
1 polymer ?
#
loop_
_entity_poly.entity_id
_entity_poly.type
_entity_poly.pdbx_seq_one_letter_code
_entity_poly.pdbx_strand_id
1 'polypeptide(L)'
;MPAKGWGSLSQPFAGLIARPYNAECMRSRYQQKGSTMTEHFSQTLKQASEPLWTQAVEHSFVKELCAGTLSDISMVSYLVQDHRFLDSFLTLLGAAMATADTFEARLRFGRFAGMVSGEENTYFLRAFAALNVSEEARANIPDTEPTIGFKAIMRESATTRSYGAILSVLNVAEGLYLDWASRAPSPLPNNFVHAEWITLHDNPSFREFVSFLKSELDRVGPAQPEICRDFFLRAVHLELEFFEVNYRFGK
;
A
#
# COMPACT_ATOMS: atom_id res chain seq x y z
N MET A 1 -34.55 27.89 -34.75
CA MET A 1 -34.63 28.59 -33.45
C MET A 1 -33.21 28.87 -33.00
N PRO A 2 -32.81 30.13 -32.74
CA PRO A 2 -31.43 30.51 -32.49
C PRO A 2 -31.03 30.32 -31.03
N ALA A 3 -29.75 29.96 -30.82
CA ALA A 3 -29.08 29.82 -29.55
C ALA A 3 -29.01 31.13 -28.75
N LYS A 4 -29.36 31.10 -27.47
CA LYS A 4 -29.21 32.22 -26.53
C LYS A 4 -27.80 32.26 -25.99
N GLY A 5 -27.13 33.39 -26.18
CA GLY A 5 -25.78 33.66 -25.72
C GLY A 5 -25.69 33.83 -24.20
N TRP A 6 -24.56 33.43 -23.67
CA TRP A 6 -24.17 33.67 -22.29
C TRP A 6 -23.57 35.08 -22.17
N GLY A 7 -24.22 35.91 -21.37
CA GLY A 7 -23.78 37.26 -21.07
C GLY A 7 -22.52 37.29 -20.21
N SER A 8 -21.61 38.16 -20.61
CA SER A 8 -20.42 38.60 -19.88
C SER A 8 -20.79 39.24 -18.55
N LEU A 9 -20.24 38.73 -17.45
CA LEU A 9 -20.19 39.42 -16.15
C LEU A 9 -18.74 39.87 -15.89
N SER A 10 -18.45 41.05 -16.36
CA SER A 10 -17.30 41.85 -15.92
C SER A 10 -17.76 42.84 -14.83
N GLN A 11 -17.30 42.69 -13.60
CA GLN A 11 -17.22 43.75 -12.61
C GLN A 11 -16.00 43.55 -11.74
N PRO A 12 -15.23 44.62 -11.43
CA PRO A 12 -13.93 44.51 -10.76
C PRO A 12 -14.07 44.60 -9.24
N PHE A 13 -13.39 43.71 -8.52
CA PHE A 13 -13.11 43.90 -7.10
C PHE A 13 -11.85 44.79 -6.96
N ALA A 14 -12.08 46.08 -6.79
CA ALA A 14 -11.05 47.02 -6.34
C ALA A 14 -11.28 47.37 -4.86
N GLY A 15 -10.23 47.21 -4.07
CA GLY A 15 -10.09 47.90 -2.79
C GLY A 15 -10.15 47.04 -1.53
N LEU A 16 -9.10 46.26 -1.22
CA LEU A 16 -8.70 46.01 0.17
C LEU A 16 -7.22 46.35 0.30
N ILE A 17 -6.99 47.49 0.91
CA ILE A 17 -5.64 47.98 1.28
C ILE A 17 -5.10 47.10 2.38
N ALA A 18 -4.06 46.32 2.08
CA ALA A 18 -3.31 45.53 3.06
C ALA A 18 -2.53 46.47 3.99
N ARG A 19 -2.81 46.39 5.28
CA ARG A 19 -1.93 47.02 6.31
C ARG A 19 -0.63 46.20 6.39
N PRO A 20 0.54 46.87 6.56
CA PRO A 20 1.81 46.18 6.66
C PRO A 20 1.86 45.36 7.95
N TYR A 21 2.11 44.06 7.83
CA TYR A 21 2.27 43.11 8.91
C TYR A 21 3.66 43.30 9.53
N ASN A 22 3.71 43.63 10.81
CA ASN A 22 4.96 43.89 11.53
C ASN A 22 5.68 42.58 11.84
N ALA A 23 6.78 42.33 11.10
CA ALA A 23 7.52 41.05 11.12
C ALA A 23 8.42 40.87 12.39
N GLU A 24 8.49 41.85 13.30
CA GLU A 24 9.40 41.79 14.47
C GLU A 24 8.79 41.11 15.71
N CYS A 25 7.47 40.97 15.80
CA CYS A 25 6.84 40.38 16.99
C CYS A 25 6.84 38.85 17.00
N MET A 26 7.22 38.15 15.91
CA MET A 26 7.22 36.70 15.82
C MET A 26 8.57 36.02 16.02
N ARG A 27 9.67 36.77 16.11
CA ARG A 27 11.01 36.17 16.28
C ARG A 27 11.37 35.76 17.71
N SER A 28 10.59 36.15 18.72
CA SER A 28 10.90 35.86 20.12
C SER A 28 10.24 34.61 20.71
N ARG A 29 9.36 33.92 20.02
CA ARG A 29 8.65 32.70 20.53
C ARG A 29 9.05 31.37 19.90
N TYR A 30 10.02 31.37 19.00
CA TYR A 30 10.44 30.14 18.29
C TYR A 30 11.87 29.67 18.65
N GLN A 31 12.50 30.21 19.68
CA GLN A 31 13.74 29.65 20.20
C GLN A 31 13.49 29.08 21.59
N GLN A 32 13.09 27.83 21.63
CA GLN A 32 13.33 26.79 22.63
C GLN A 32 12.23 25.72 22.54
N LYS A 33 12.30 24.87 21.52
CA LYS A 33 11.87 23.47 21.64
C LYS A 33 13.00 22.64 21.09
N GLY A 34 13.70 21.96 22.00
CA GLY A 34 14.63 20.92 21.63
C GLY A 34 13.95 19.98 20.63
N SER A 35 14.65 19.64 19.56
CA SER A 35 14.26 18.64 18.59
C SER A 35 14.19 17.28 19.29
N THR A 36 13.09 17.02 19.98
CA THR A 36 12.64 15.64 20.14
C THR A 36 12.18 15.25 18.74
N MET A 37 12.92 14.36 18.07
CA MET A 37 12.44 13.67 16.88
C MET A 37 11.07 13.12 17.27
N THR A 38 10.00 13.69 16.72
CA THR A 38 8.66 13.17 16.89
C THR A 38 8.69 11.83 16.17
N GLU A 39 8.69 10.75 16.93
CA GLU A 39 8.64 9.40 16.39
C GLU A 39 7.37 9.29 15.55
N HIS A 40 7.51 8.92 14.27
CA HIS A 40 6.39 8.79 13.35
C HIS A 40 5.50 7.64 13.81
N PHE A 41 4.19 7.85 13.84
CA PHE A 41 3.24 6.85 14.32
C PHE A 41 3.33 5.53 13.53
N SER A 42 3.50 5.60 12.21
CA SER A 42 3.74 4.43 11.34
C SER A 42 5.00 3.66 11.76
N GLN A 43 6.05 4.37 12.16
CA GLN A 43 7.28 3.75 12.65
C GLN A 43 7.08 3.07 14.00
N THR A 44 6.31 3.68 14.91
CA THR A 44 5.93 3.07 16.19
C THR A 44 5.16 1.76 15.98
N LEU A 45 4.22 1.73 15.03
CA LEU A 45 3.47 0.52 14.68
C LEU A 45 4.38 -0.56 14.09
N LYS A 46 5.30 -0.18 13.20
CA LYS A 46 6.29 -1.12 12.64
C LYS A 46 7.18 -1.70 13.75
N GLN A 47 7.69 -0.89 14.67
CA GLN A 47 8.47 -1.37 15.81
C GLN A 47 7.67 -2.31 16.71
N ALA A 48 6.39 -2.01 16.94
CA ALA A 48 5.49 -2.85 17.72
C ALA A 48 5.18 -4.19 17.07
N SER A 49 5.38 -4.33 15.75
CA SER A 49 5.19 -5.57 15.00
C SER A 49 6.45 -6.46 14.95
N GLU A 50 7.59 -5.96 15.44
CA GLU A 50 8.80 -6.79 15.50
C GLU A 50 8.65 -7.95 16.51
N PRO A 51 9.21 -9.15 16.26
CA PRO A 51 10.11 -9.46 15.13
C PRO A 51 9.41 -9.90 13.83
N LEU A 52 8.06 -9.90 13.76
CA LEU A 52 7.31 -10.48 12.64
C LEU A 52 7.58 -9.75 11.33
N TRP A 53 7.69 -8.41 11.36
CA TRP A 53 8.04 -7.62 10.19
C TRP A 53 9.38 -8.05 9.58
N THR A 54 10.41 -8.13 10.41
CA THR A 54 11.74 -8.57 9.96
C THR A 54 11.71 -10.01 9.45
N GLN A 55 10.98 -10.91 10.12
CA GLN A 55 10.84 -12.30 9.67
C GLN A 55 10.15 -12.39 8.29
N ALA A 56 9.14 -11.58 8.04
CA ALA A 56 8.47 -11.55 6.74
C ALA A 56 9.39 -11.00 5.63
N VAL A 57 10.03 -9.85 5.87
CA VAL A 57 10.94 -9.21 4.88
C VAL A 57 12.17 -10.08 4.58
N GLU A 58 12.66 -10.84 5.56
CA GLU A 58 13.81 -11.74 5.42
C GLU A 58 13.41 -13.20 5.23
N HIS A 59 12.15 -13.46 4.89
CA HIS A 59 11.68 -14.84 4.69
C HIS A 59 12.42 -15.53 3.56
N SER A 60 12.57 -16.86 3.65
CA SER A 60 13.26 -17.66 2.61
C SER A 60 12.59 -17.53 1.25
N PHE A 61 11.25 -17.41 1.21
CA PHE A 61 10.51 -17.11 -0.03
C PHE A 61 11.06 -15.85 -0.70
N VAL A 62 11.17 -14.75 0.05
CA VAL A 62 11.67 -13.46 -0.47
C VAL A 62 13.12 -13.57 -0.92
N LYS A 63 13.98 -14.21 -0.12
CA LYS A 63 15.39 -14.40 -0.46
C LYS A 63 15.56 -15.21 -1.74
N GLU A 64 14.84 -16.31 -1.90
CA GLU A 64 14.90 -17.13 -3.11
C GLU A 64 14.27 -16.44 -4.34
N LEU A 65 13.18 -15.66 -4.14
CA LEU A 65 12.59 -14.81 -5.18
C LEU A 65 13.62 -13.80 -5.71
N CYS A 66 14.26 -13.05 -4.81
CA CYS A 66 15.27 -12.06 -5.15
C CYS A 66 16.51 -12.68 -5.78
N ALA A 67 16.88 -13.89 -5.39
CA ALA A 67 17.98 -14.64 -5.99
C ALA A 67 17.62 -15.31 -7.34
N GLY A 68 16.34 -15.35 -7.70
CA GLY A 68 15.86 -16.06 -8.89
C GLY A 68 15.88 -17.59 -8.77
N THR A 69 15.91 -18.11 -7.54
CA THR A 69 16.01 -19.54 -7.22
C THR A 69 14.73 -20.12 -6.63
N LEU A 70 13.71 -19.29 -6.39
CA LEU A 70 12.41 -19.76 -5.92
C LEU A 70 11.81 -20.76 -6.92
N SER A 71 11.29 -21.88 -6.41
CA SER A 71 10.68 -22.90 -7.26
C SER A 71 9.41 -22.38 -7.95
N ASP A 72 9.16 -22.84 -9.19
CA ASP A 72 7.95 -22.49 -9.92
C ASP A 72 6.68 -22.91 -9.15
N ILE A 73 6.72 -24.00 -8.41
CA ILE A 73 5.58 -24.48 -7.60
C ILE A 73 5.26 -23.47 -6.48
N SER A 74 6.28 -23.00 -5.75
CA SER A 74 6.09 -21.97 -4.72
C SER A 74 5.60 -20.66 -5.32
N MET A 75 6.16 -20.26 -6.48
CA MET A 75 5.75 -19.05 -7.18
C MET A 75 4.32 -19.13 -7.70
N VAL A 76 3.90 -20.27 -8.27
CA VAL A 76 2.52 -20.52 -8.71
C VAL A 76 1.55 -20.45 -7.53
N SER A 77 1.86 -21.17 -6.43
CA SER A 77 1.03 -21.13 -5.23
C SER A 77 0.82 -19.67 -4.77
N TYR A 78 1.93 -18.95 -4.60
CA TYR A 78 1.92 -17.55 -4.17
C TYR A 78 1.08 -16.68 -5.12
N LEU A 79 1.35 -16.67 -6.40
CA LEU A 79 0.66 -15.81 -7.37
C LEU A 79 -0.85 -16.12 -7.48
N VAL A 80 -1.24 -17.41 -7.36
CA VAL A 80 -2.66 -17.78 -7.36
C VAL A 80 -3.37 -17.21 -6.13
N GLN A 81 -2.76 -17.30 -4.96
CA GLN A 81 -3.33 -16.81 -3.71
C GLN A 81 -3.38 -15.28 -3.70
N ASP A 82 -2.32 -14.64 -4.17
CA ASP A 82 -2.18 -13.20 -4.24
C ASP A 82 -3.21 -12.58 -5.20
N HIS A 83 -3.32 -13.10 -6.43
CA HIS A 83 -4.31 -12.66 -7.39
C HIS A 83 -5.76 -12.73 -6.85
N ARG A 84 -6.05 -13.66 -5.95
CA ARG A 84 -7.40 -13.85 -5.40
C ARG A 84 -7.84 -12.79 -4.42
N PHE A 85 -6.92 -12.14 -3.72
CA PHE A 85 -7.32 -11.08 -2.82
C PHE A 85 -7.34 -9.69 -3.46
N LEU A 86 -6.96 -9.54 -4.75
CA LEU A 86 -7.09 -8.27 -5.47
C LEU A 86 -8.52 -7.70 -5.43
N ASP A 87 -9.56 -8.54 -5.47
CA ASP A 87 -10.95 -8.09 -5.32
C ASP A 87 -11.20 -7.42 -3.96
N SER A 88 -10.68 -8.01 -2.87
CA SER A 88 -10.78 -7.42 -1.53
C SER A 88 -9.87 -6.21 -1.38
N PHE A 89 -8.71 -6.21 -2.04
CA PHE A 89 -7.78 -5.10 -2.06
C PHE A 89 -8.35 -3.87 -2.79
N LEU A 90 -8.96 -4.06 -3.96
CA LEU A 90 -9.68 -2.99 -4.67
C LEU A 90 -10.86 -2.47 -3.85
N THR A 91 -11.55 -3.33 -3.09
CA THR A 91 -12.59 -2.91 -2.14
C THR A 91 -11.99 -2.02 -1.03
N LEU A 92 -10.82 -2.38 -0.50
CA LEU A 92 -10.09 -1.60 0.51
C LEU A 92 -9.66 -0.23 -0.04
N LEU A 93 -9.12 -0.17 -1.27
CA LEU A 93 -8.77 1.08 -1.95
C LEU A 93 -10.01 1.96 -2.19
N GLY A 94 -11.14 1.35 -2.56
CA GLY A 94 -12.43 2.05 -2.68
C GLY A 94 -12.88 2.66 -1.34
N ALA A 95 -12.73 1.92 -0.25
CA ALA A 95 -13.02 2.40 1.10
C ALA A 95 -12.05 3.51 1.54
N ALA A 96 -10.75 3.42 1.17
CA ALA A 96 -9.77 4.49 1.39
C ALA A 96 -10.19 5.78 0.68
N MET A 97 -10.61 5.69 -0.59
CA MET A 97 -11.14 6.85 -1.33
C MET A 97 -12.39 7.44 -0.67
N ALA A 98 -13.29 6.58 -0.17
CA ALA A 98 -14.55 7.03 0.44
C ALA A 98 -14.31 7.72 1.80
N THR A 99 -13.31 7.28 2.57
CA THR A 99 -13.04 7.75 3.94
C THR A 99 -11.95 8.82 4.03
N ALA A 100 -11.10 8.95 3.01
CA ALA A 100 -10.10 10.02 2.96
C ALA A 100 -10.75 11.39 3.14
N ASP A 101 -10.12 12.25 3.94
CA ASP A 101 -10.64 13.58 4.29
C ASP A 101 -10.20 14.69 3.32
N THR A 102 -9.25 14.39 2.40
CA THR A 102 -8.75 15.33 1.40
C THR A 102 -9.02 14.85 -0.04
N PHE A 103 -9.21 15.80 -0.96
CA PHE A 103 -9.35 15.49 -2.38
C PHE A 103 -8.07 14.91 -2.97
N GLU A 104 -6.92 15.42 -2.55
CA GLU A 104 -5.61 14.92 -3.01
C GLU A 104 -5.42 13.44 -2.66
N ALA A 105 -5.76 13.03 -1.43
CA ALA A 105 -5.69 11.63 -1.03
C ALA A 105 -6.59 10.74 -1.91
N ARG A 106 -7.83 11.19 -2.20
CA ARG A 106 -8.73 10.46 -3.10
C ARG A 106 -8.15 10.26 -4.49
N LEU A 107 -7.50 11.29 -5.04
CA LEU A 107 -6.85 11.19 -6.36
C LEU A 107 -5.70 10.18 -6.34
N ARG A 108 -4.90 10.14 -5.27
CA ARG A 108 -3.79 9.19 -5.14
C ARG A 108 -4.29 7.74 -5.07
N PHE A 109 -5.29 7.46 -4.25
CA PHE A 109 -5.91 6.14 -4.20
C PHE A 109 -6.55 5.73 -5.53
N GLY A 110 -7.22 6.66 -6.21
CA GLY A 110 -7.83 6.39 -7.52
C GLY A 110 -6.79 6.03 -8.59
N ARG A 111 -5.64 6.73 -8.63
CA ARG A 111 -4.53 6.39 -9.54
C ARG A 111 -3.94 5.03 -9.21
N PHE A 112 -3.73 4.74 -7.93
CA PHE A 112 -3.18 3.45 -7.50
C PHE A 112 -4.13 2.29 -7.80
N ALA A 113 -5.43 2.44 -7.55
CA ALA A 113 -6.43 1.45 -7.96
C ALA A 113 -6.42 1.21 -9.48
N GLY A 114 -6.18 2.25 -10.28
CA GLY A 114 -5.98 2.13 -11.73
C GLY A 114 -4.75 1.30 -12.09
N MET A 115 -3.63 1.47 -11.40
CA MET A 115 -2.41 0.68 -11.60
C MET A 115 -2.62 -0.80 -11.24
N VAL A 116 -3.20 -1.08 -10.08
CA VAL A 116 -3.51 -2.45 -9.62
C VAL A 116 -4.42 -3.17 -10.62
N SER A 117 -5.50 -2.52 -11.05
CA SER A 117 -6.45 -3.12 -11.99
C SER A 117 -5.90 -3.28 -13.42
N GLY A 118 -4.89 -2.52 -13.79
CA GLY A 118 -4.26 -2.54 -15.12
C GLY A 118 -2.94 -3.30 -15.13
N GLU A 119 -1.88 -2.68 -14.64
CA GLU A 119 -0.51 -3.19 -14.79
C GLU A 119 -0.28 -4.46 -13.98
N GLU A 120 -0.64 -4.46 -12.71
CA GLU A 120 -0.43 -5.60 -11.83
C GLU A 120 -1.31 -6.80 -12.23
N ASN A 121 -2.60 -6.58 -12.50
CA ASN A 121 -3.46 -7.64 -12.99
C ASN A 121 -2.94 -8.22 -14.32
N THR A 122 -2.42 -7.41 -15.21
CA THR A 122 -1.80 -7.87 -16.48
C THR A 122 -0.54 -8.69 -16.22
N TYR A 123 0.27 -8.34 -15.24
CA TYR A 123 1.42 -9.14 -14.82
C TYR A 123 0.98 -10.55 -14.40
N PHE A 124 -0.02 -10.67 -13.52
CA PHE A 124 -0.52 -11.98 -13.09
C PHE A 124 -0.91 -12.86 -14.27
N LEU A 125 -1.67 -12.33 -15.23
CA LEU A 125 -2.11 -13.10 -16.39
C LEU A 125 -0.94 -13.59 -17.25
N ARG A 126 0.09 -12.75 -17.45
CA ARG A 126 1.31 -13.12 -18.20
C ARG A 126 2.16 -14.13 -17.41
N ALA A 127 2.27 -13.98 -16.10
CA ALA A 127 3.01 -14.89 -15.24
C ALA A 127 2.36 -16.28 -15.25
N PHE A 128 1.03 -16.37 -15.12
CA PHE A 128 0.30 -17.65 -15.23
C PHE A 128 0.52 -18.33 -16.59
N ALA A 129 0.47 -17.56 -17.67
CA ALA A 129 0.74 -18.10 -19.01
C ALA A 129 2.16 -18.65 -19.13
N ALA A 130 3.16 -17.95 -18.63
CA ALA A 130 4.55 -18.38 -18.66
C ALA A 130 4.85 -19.60 -17.77
N LEU A 131 4.14 -19.71 -16.65
CA LEU A 131 4.21 -20.85 -15.72
C LEU A 131 3.29 -22.03 -16.14
N ASN A 132 2.60 -21.91 -17.29
CA ASN A 132 1.67 -22.92 -17.83
C ASN A 132 0.52 -23.24 -16.86
N VAL A 133 0.00 -22.24 -16.13
CA VAL A 133 -1.11 -22.40 -15.18
C VAL A 133 -2.42 -21.94 -15.83
N SER A 134 -3.27 -22.88 -16.20
CA SER A 134 -4.57 -22.58 -16.79
C SER A 134 -5.55 -21.97 -15.79
N GLU A 135 -6.60 -21.32 -16.28
CA GLU A 135 -7.69 -20.81 -15.44
C GLU A 135 -8.37 -21.91 -14.63
N GLU A 136 -8.61 -23.08 -15.25
CA GLU A 136 -9.17 -24.25 -14.58
C GLU A 136 -8.25 -24.75 -13.45
N ALA A 137 -6.94 -24.84 -13.70
CA ALA A 137 -5.98 -25.24 -12.67
C ALA A 137 -5.99 -24.26 -11.48
N ARG A 138 -6.03 -22.95 -11.75
CA ARG A 138 -6.15 -21.93 -10.71
C ARG A 138 -7.44 -22.06 -9.91
N ALA A 139 -8.57 -22.30 -10.57
CA ALA A 139 -9.87 -22.43 -9.91
C ALA A 139 -9.93 -23.64 -8.95
N ASN A 140 -9.17 -24.70 -9.22
CA ASN A 140 -9.13 -25.90 -8.40
C ASN A 140 -8.19 -25.82 -7.17
N ILE A 141 -7.32 -24.81 -7.08
CA ILE A 141 -6.48 -24.58 -5.88
C ILE A 141 -7.35 -23.92 -4.79
N PRO A 142 -7.50 -24.47 -3.58
CA PRO A 142 -8.28 -23.84 -2.52
C PRO A 142 -7.57 -22.57 -1.99
N ASP A 143 -8.34 -21.65 -1.40
CA ASP A 143 -7.76 -20.55 -0.64
C ASP A 143 -6.99 -21.10 0.57
N THR A 144 -5.81 -20.57 0.82
CA THR A 144 -5.08 -20.86 2.06
C THR A 144 -5.64 -20.04 3.22
N GLU A 145 -5.38 -20.47 4.47
CA GLU A 145 -5.82 -19.72 5.66
C GLU A 145 -5.37 -18.25 5.65
N PRO A 146 -4.09 -17.91 5.35
CA PRO A 146 -3.70 -16.51 5.26
C PRO A 146 -4.39 -15.75 4.13
N THR A 147 -4.72 -16.39 2.99
CA THR A 147 -5.51 -15.75 1.93
C THR A 147 -6.93 -15.41 2.40
N ILE A 148 -7.57 -16.35 3.12
CA ILE A 148 -8.89 -16.11 3.74
C ILE A 148 -8.78 -14.96 4.75
N GLY A 149 -7.72 -14.97 5.56
CA GLY A 149 -7.44 -13.93 6.55
C GLY A 149 -7.25 -12.54 5.92
N PHE A 150 -6.50 -12.45 4.82
CA PHE A 150 -6.32 -11.18 4.09
C PHE A 150 -7.61 -10.66 3.48
N LYS A 151 -8.36 -11.53 2.81
CA LYS A 151 -9.69 -11.16 2.28
C LYS A 151 -10.62 -10.66 3.39
N ALA A 152 -10.54 -11.28 4.57
CA ALA A 152 -11.34 -10.88 5.72
C ALA A 152 -10.89 -9.53 6.31
N ILE A 153 -9.59 -9.34 6.62
CA ILE A 153 -9.09 -8.11 7.24
C ILE A 153 -9.26 -6.87 6.36
N MET A 154 -9.09 -7.01 5.04
CA MET A 154 -9.31 -5.93 4.09
C MET A 154 -10.78 -5.48 4.09
N ARG A 155 -11.72 -6.43 4.09
CA ARG A 155 -13.16 -6.14 4.13
C ARG A 155 -13.61 -5.65 5.50
N GLU A 156 -13.08 -6.23 6.58
CA GLU A 156 -13.32 -5.79 7.95
C GLU A 156 -12.90 -4.33 8.14
N SER A 157 -11.66 -3.99 7.79
CA SER A 157 -11.18 -2.61 7.91
C SER A 157 -12.01 -1.62 7.07
N ALA A 158 -12.41 -2.01 5.86
CA ALA A 158 -13.30 -1.20 5.02
C ALA A 158 -14.66 -0.93 5.69
N THR A 159 -15.24 -1.92 6.39
CA THR A 159 -16.54 -1.77 7.07
C THR A 159 -16.48 -0.88 8.30
N THR A 160 -15.31 -0.72 8.93
CA THR A 160 -15.13 0.19 10.07
C THR A 160 -15.38 1.66 9.72
N ARG A 161 -15.23 2.03 8.45
CA ARG A 161 -15.18 3.42 7.96
C ARG A 161 -14.13 4.29 8.66
N SER A 162 -13.18 3.69 9.35
CA SER A 162 -12.02 4.38 9.94
C SER A 162 -10.92 4.49 8.89
N TYR A 163 -10.60 5.71 8.48
CA TYR A 163 -9.50 5.96 7.56
C TYR A 163 -8.17 5.46 8.13
N GLY A 164 -7.94 5.63 9.43
CA GLY A 164 -6.76 5.13 10.12
C GLY A 164 -6.64 3.59 10.09
N ALA A 165 -7.74 2.85 10.31
CA ALA A 165 -7.76 1.40 10.22
C ALA A 165 -7.43 0.90 8.80
N ILE A 166 -8.04 1.51 7.79
CA ILE A 166 -7.79 1.21 6.38
C ILE A 166 -6.33 1.48 6.01
N LEU A 167 -5.81 2.64 6.40
CA LEU A 167 -4.40 3.00 6.19
C LEU A 167 -3.44 2.03 6.87
N SER A 168 -3.80 1.48 8.03
CA SER A 168 -2.96 0.52 8.76
C SER A 168 -2.78 -0.76 7.96
N VAL A 169 -3.84 -1.31 7.36
CA VAL A 169 -3.75 -2.48 6.48
C VAL A 169 -2.96 -2.15 5.22
N LEU A 170 -3.25 -1.01 4.55
CA LEU A 170 -2.53 -0.59 3.34
C LEU A 170 -1.04 -0.32 3.62
N ASN A 171 -0.67 0.25 4.78
CA ASN A 171 0.74 0.48 5.13
C ASN A 171 1.52 -0.83 5.32
N VAL A 172 0.86 -1.90 5.75
CA VAL A 172 1.50 -3.22 5.84
C VAL A 172 1.60 -3.83 4.45
N ALA A 173 0.50 -3.96 3.72
CA ALA A 173 0.47 -4.59 2.40
C ALA A 173 1.50 -3.98 1.44
N GLU A 174 1.57 -2.64 1.35
CA GLU A 174 2.48 -1.97 0.42
C GLU A 174 3.87 -1.70 1.04
N GLY A 175 3.89 -1.35 2.34
CA GLY A 175 5.14 -0.97 3.01
C GLY A 175 6.08 -2.14 3.23
N LEU A 176 5.56 -3.33 3.51
CA LEU A 176 6.34 -4.54 3.67
C LEU A 176 6.90 -5.00 2.31
N TYR A 177 6.11 -4.89 1.25
CA TYR A 177 6.54 -5.21 -0.12
C TYR A 177 7.64 -4.25 -0.60
N LEU A 178 7.51 -2.96 -0.37
CA LEU A 178 8.61 -2.03 -0.66
C LEU A 178 9.86 -2.34 0.14
N ASP A 179 9.72 -2.72 1.42
CA ASP A 179 10.87 -2.99 2.30
C ASP A 179 11.72 -4.14 1.76
N TRP A 180 11.10 -5.27 1.38
CA TRP A 180 11.87 -6.39 0.84
C TRP A 180 12.31 -6.15 -0.61
N ALA A 181 11.46 -5.55 -1.49
CA ALA A 181 11.80 -5.34 -2.89
C ALA A 181 12.98 -4.38 -3.06
N SER A 182 13.08 -3.35 -2.21
CA SER A 182 14.20 -2.40 -2.22
C SER A 182 15.55 -3.00 -1.82
N ARG A 183 15.56 -4.21 -1.27
CA ARG A 183 16.77 -4.97 -0.91
C ARG A 183 17.19 -5.97 -1.98
N ALA A 184 16.43 -6.07 -3.09
CA ALA A 184 16.75 -6.99 -4.17
C ALA A 184 18.12 -6.66 -4.80
N PRO A 185 18.87 -7.68 -5.23
CA PRO A 185 20.19 -7.48 -5.82
C PRO A 185 20.10 -6.81 -7.19
N SER A 186 21.20 -6.19 -7.60
CA SER A 186 21.39 -5.72 -8.97
C SER A 186 22.54 -6.50 -9.62
N PRO A 187 22.36 -7.09 -10.80
CA PRO A 187 21.12 -7.11 -11.60
C PRO A 187 20.01 -7.99 -10.98
N LEU A 188 18.76 -7.71 -11.36
CA LEU A 188 17.61 -8.56 -11.02
C LEU A 188 17.71 -9.94 -11.69
N PRO A 189 16.94 -10.94 -11.21
CA PRO A 189 16.87 -12.26 -11.82
C PRO A 189 16.53 -12.22 -13.31
N ASN A 190 17.05 -13.18 -14.09
CA ASN A 190 16.75 -13.27 -15.52
C ASN A 190 15.31 -13.74 -15.80
N ASN A 191 14.68 -14.48 -14.88
CA ASN A 191 13.28 -14.88 -14.99
C ASN A 191 12.39 -13.66 -14.83
N PHE A 192 11.64 -13.30 -15.88
CA PHE A 192 10.79 -12.11 -15.86
C PHE A 192 9.68 -12.19 -14.78
N VAL A 193 9.20 -13.40 -14.45
CA VAL A 193 8.17 -13.56 -13.40
C VAL A 193 8.70 -13.05 -12.06
N HIS A 194 9.96 -13.33 -11.74
CA HIS A 194 10.60 -12.81 -10.53
C HIS A 194 10.97 -11.33 -10.66
N ALA A 195 11.65 -10.97 -11.75
CA ALA A 195 12.18 -9.62 -11.94
C ALA A 195 11.08 -8.56 -12.01
N GLU A 196 10.00 -8.84 -12.72
CA GLU A 196 8.89 -7.88 -12.84
C GLU A 196 8.11 -7.75 -11.54
N TRP A 197 7.92 -8.85 -10.78
CA TRP A 197 7.30 -8.81 -9.46
C TRP A 197 8.08 -7.92 -8.49
N ILE A 198 9.41 -8.04 -8.49
CA ILE A 198 10.27 -7.14 -7.71
C ILE A 198 10.12 -5.69 -8.19
N THR A 199 10.11 -5.47 -9.52
CA THR A 199 10.02 -4.12 -10.11
C THR A 199 8.67 -3.45 -9.83
N LEU A 200 7.57 -4.20 -9.82
CA LEU A 200 6.25 -3.67 -9.46
C LEU A 200 6.25 -3.09 -8.03
N HIS A 201 7.00 -3.70 -7.12
CA HIS A 201 7.07 -3.30 -5.72
C HIS A 201 8.29 -2.42 -5.37
N ASP A 202 9.13 -2.07 -6.35
CA ASP A 202 10.23 -1.13 -6.19
C ASP A 202 10.45 -0.28 -7.46
N ASN A 203 9.57 0.67 -7.67
CA ASN A 203 9.68 1.70 -8.71
C ASN A 203 9.34 3.09 -8.12
N PRO A 204 9.66 4.19 -8.82
CA PRO A 204 9.43 5.55 -8.30
C PRO A 204 7.98 5.82 -7.88
N SER A 205 6.99 5.36 -8.66
CA SER A 205 5.57 5.59 -8.38
C SER A 205 5.12 4.81 -7.14
N PHE A 206 5.58 3.57 -6.99
CA PHE A 206 5.28 2.73 -5.83
C PHE A 206 5.91 3.29 -4.56
N ARG A 207 7.19 3.72 -4.62
CA ARG A 207 7.87 4.40 -3.50
C ARG A 207 7.14 5.67 -3.06
N GLU A 208 6.67 6.48 -4.02
CA GLU A 208 5.88 7.68 -3.72
C GLU A 208 4.56 7.33 -3.06
N PHE A 209 3.87 6.29 -3.51
CA PHE A 209 2.62 5.85 -2.91
C PHE A 209 2.81 5.32 -1.49
N VAL A 210 3.81 4.50 -1.23
CA VAL A 210 4.12 4.01 0.13
C VAL A 210 4.50 5.16 1.06
N SER A 211 5.27 6.14 0.58
CA SER A 211 5.59 7.35 1.35
C SER A 211 4.32 8.14 1.71
N PHE A 212 3.39 8.27 0.76
CA PHE A 212 2.10 8.90 1.01
C PHE A 212 1.28 8.13 2.05
N LEU A 213 1.19 6.81 1.97
CA LEU A 213 0.47 6.00 2.95
C LEU A 213 1.01 6.19 4.36
N LYS A 214 2.35 6.19 4.52
CA LYS A 214 3.00 6.47 5.80
C LYS A 214 2.66 7.85 6.34
N SER A 215 2.76 8.88 5.50
CA SER A 215 2.45 10.26 5.87
C SER A 215 0.98 10.43 6.32
N GLU A 216 0.04 9.78 5.63
CA GLU A 216 -1.37 9.81 6.01
C GLU A 216 -1.62 9.07 7.33
N LEU A 217 -1.01 7.90 7.53
CA LEU A 217 -1.13 7.16 8.79
C LEU A 217 -0.50 7.94 9.96
N ASP A 218 0.64 8.61 9.75
CA ASP A 218 1.26 9.49 10.74
C ASP A 218 0.35 10.68 11.11
N ARG A 219 -0.40 11.19 10.13
CA ARG A 219 -1.30 12.34 10.32
C ARG A 219 -2.58 11.98 11.06
N VAL A 220 -3.23 10.86 10.70
CA VAL A 220 -4.58 10.54 11.21
C VAL A 220 -4.58 9.45 12.28
N GLY A 221 -3.60 8.54 12.26
CA GLY A 221 -3.53 7.37 13.15
C GLY A 221 -3.50 7.72 14.64
N PRO A 222 -2.77 8.77 15.07
CA PRO A 222 -2.74 9.14 16.50
C PRO A 222 -4.09 9.51 17.11
N ALA A 223 -5.11 9.81 16.30
CA ALA A 223 -6.47 10.05 16.79
C ALA A 223 -7.23 8.75 17.12
N GLN A 224 -6.78 7.62 16.60
CA GLN A 224 -7.41 6.31 16.76
C GLN A 224 -6.35 5.20 16.93
N PRO A 225 -5.44 5.31 17.93
CA PRO A 225 -4.23 4.49 17.99
C PRO A 225 -4.52 2.99 18.18
N GLU A 226 -5.53 2.64 18.95
CA GLU A 226 -5.85 1.24 19.27
C GLU A 226 -6.33 0.48 18.03
N ILE A 227 -7.27 1.04 17.28
CA ILE A 227 -7.77 0.40 16.06
C ILE A 227 -6.67 0.32 14.98
N CYS A 228 -5.86 1.36 14.84
CA CYS A 228 -4.72 1.35 13.90
C CYS A 228 -3.72 0.26 14.28
N ARG A 229 -3.40 0.13 15.57
CA ARG A 229 -2.47 -0.89 16.06
C ARG A 229 -3.02 -2.30 15.83
N ASP A 230 -4.29 -2.56 16.14
CA ASP A 230 -4.91 -3.87 15.93
C ASP A 230 -4.80 -4.32 14.48
N PHE A 231 -5.28 -3.49 13.54
CA PHE A 231 -5.23 -3.83 12.12
C PHE A 231 -3.81 -3.97 11.58
N PHE A 232 -2.89 -3.12 12.02
CA PHE A 232 -1.48 -3.19 11.58
C PHE A 232 -0.81 -4.50 12.01
N LEU A 233 -0.93 -4.88 13.29
CA LEU A 233 -0.29 -6.08 13.81
C LEU A 233 -0.87 -7.36 13.21
N ARG A 234 -2.19 -7.41 13.04
CA ARG A 234 -2.86 -8.54 12.38
C ARG A 234 -2.44 -8.67 10.92
N ALA A 235 -2.32 -7.56 10.20
CA ALA A 235 -1.86 -7.57 8.82
C ALA A 235 -0.41 -8.08 8.69
N VAL A 236 0.52 -7.65 9.56
CA VAL A 236 1.91 -8.14 9.55
C VAL A 236 1.99 -9.64 9.83
N HIS A 237 1.16 -10.14 10.74
CA HIS A 237 1.09 -11.58 11.01
C HIS A 237 0.63 -12.36 9.78
N LEU A 238 -0.40 -11.89 9.09
CA LEU A 238 -0.90 -12.51 7.87
C LEU A 238 0.14 -12.50 6.73
N GLU A 239 0.95 -11.44 6.59
CA GLU A 239 2.03 -11.40 5.59
C GLU A 239 3.07 -12.50 5.83
N LEU A 240 3.51 -12.66 7.08
CA LEU A 240 4.46 -13.70 7.42
C LEU A 240 3.90 -15.11 7.12
N GLU A 241 2.65 -15.36 7.55
CA GLU A 241 1.98 -16.63 7.27
C GLU A 241 1.77 -16.87 5.78
N PHE A 242 1.48 -15.82 5.02
CA PHE A 242 1.29 -15.90 3.58
C PHE A 242 2.55 -16.34 2.85
N PHE A 243 3.72 -15.77 3.20
CA PHE A 243 4.99 -16.24 2.66
C PHE A 243 5.29 -17.68 3.08
N GLU A 244 5.09 -18.02 4.34
CA GLU A 244 5.42 -19.34 4.90
C GLU A 244 4.60 -20.46 4.23
N VAL A 245 3.27 -20.29 4.10
CA VAL A 245 2.39 -21.31 3.54
C VAL A 245 2.71 -21.54 2.06
N ASN A 246 2.88 -20.47 1.28
CA ASN A 246 3.18 -20.58 -0.14
C ASN A 246 4.60 -21.11 -0.41
N TYR A 247 5.54 -20.84 0.48
CA TYR A 247 6.90 -21.38 0.41
C TYR A 247 6.93 -22.89 0.67
N ARG A 248 6.20 -23.35 1.68
CA ARG A 248 6.11 -24.79 2.03
C ARG A 248 5.43 -25.62 0.95
N PHE A 249 4.49 -25.02 0.21
CA PHE A 249 3.77 -25.74 -0.84
C PHE A 249 4.69 -26.27 -1.94
N GLY A 250 5.84 -25.67 -2.15
CA GLY A 250 6.85 -26.06 -3.15
C GLY A 250 8.05 -26.83 -2.59
N LYS A 251 8.02 -27.27 -1.35
CA LYS A 251 9.06 -28.07 -0.69
C LYS A 251 8.53 -29.44 -0.35
#